data_883c62a41b882e4c96929ff7fad8ad41
#
_entry.id   883c62a41b882e4c96929ff7fad8ad41
#
_cell.length_a   1.000
_cell.length_b   1.000
_cell.length_c   1.000
_cell.angle_alpha   90.00
_cell.angle_beta   90.00
_cell.angle_gamma   90.00
#
_symmetry.space_group_name_H-M   'P 1'
#
loop_
_entity.id
_entity.type
_entity.pdbx_description
1 polymer ?
#
loop_
_entity_poly.entity_id
_entity_poly.type
_entity_poly.pdbx_seq_one_letter_code
_entity_poly.pdbx_strand_id
1 'polypeptide(L)'
;MKEGCCYCGNIQIKFCESNVILALHCHCVDCQKYFGAKASVLTMPSKSLEIFGKTHTAEVIGGSGKKIIRHFCGECGTVIFNVPEFRPGYINLMVSTLNDSSWVKFDFSIWTKHAPTWAKPSTDIIFPGPIPSEVLKTLPF
;
A
#
# COMPACT_ATOMS: atom_id res chain seq x y z
N MET A 1 -6.74 12.32 13.35
CA MET A 1 -6.84 10.84 13.25
C MET A 1 -7.63 10.45 12.02
N LYS A 2 -7.11 9.48 11.31
CA LYS A 2 -7.79 8.88 10.16
C LYS A 2 -8.24 7.47 10.55
N GLU A 3 -9.36 7.05 9.99
CA GLU A 3 -9.98 5.77 10.31
C GLU A 3 -10.37 5.02 9.05
N GLY A 4 -10.45 3.71 9.17
CA GLY A 4 -10.89 2.83 8.11
C GLY A 4 -11.29 1.46 8.61
N CYS A 5 -11.74 0.62 7.72
CA CYS A 5 -12.12 -0.76 8.03
C CYS A 5 -12.11 -1.63 6.78
N CYS A 6 -12.15 -2.93 6.98
CA CYS A 6 -12.41 -3.88 5.90
C CYS A 6 -13.88 -3.80 5.45
N TYR A 7 -14.22 -4.45 4.36
CA TYR A 7 -15.58 -4.43 3.81
C TYR A 7 -16.66 -4.83 4.84
N CYS A 8 -16.41 -5.91 5.62
CA CYS A 8 -17.39 -6.39 6.60
C CYS A 8 -17.35 -5.65 7.95
N GLY A 9 -16.35 -4.80 8.19
CA GLY A 9 -16.19 -4.04 9.44
C GLY A 9 -15.49 -4.78 10.57
N ASN A 10 -15.15 -6.05 10.41
CA ASN A 10 -14.49 -6.84 11.48
C ASN A 10 -13.08 -6.34 11.80
N ILE A 11 -12.38 -5.80 10.82
CA ILE A 11 -11.07 -5.19 11.01
C ILE A 11 -11.23 -3.68 10.91
N GLN A 12 -10.82 -2.97 11.95
CA GLN A 12 -10.84 -1.51 11.99
C GLN A 12 -9.42 -0.98 12.19
N ILE A 13 -9.13 0.17 11.63
CA ILE A 13 -7.81 0.80 11.71
C ILE A 13 -7.93 2.28 12.09
N LYS A 14 -6.89 2.77 12.79
CA LYS A 14 -6.70 4.19 13.11
C LYS A 14 -5.23 4.57 12.98
N PHE A 15 -4.97 5.78 12.53
CA PHE A 15 -3.62 6.34 12.46
C PHE A 15 -3.66 7.87 12.37
N CYS A 16 -2.54 8.52 12.66
CA CYS A 16 -2.39 9.96 12.41
C CYS A 16 -1.90 10.19 10.99
N GLU A 17 -2.53 11.12 10.28
CA GLU A 17 -2.13 11.50 8.91
C GLU A 17 -0.65 11.91 8.86
N SER A 18 -0.14 12.60 9.89
CA SER A 18 1.25 13.03 9.97
C SER A 18 2.28 11.90 9.98
N ASN A 19 1.86 10.66 10.23
CA ASN A 19 2.72 9.49 10.18
C ASN A 19 2.87 8.91 8.77
N VAL A 20 2.09 9.37 7.81
CA VAL A 20 2.20 8.95 6.41
C VAL A 20 3.45 9.59 5.80
N ILE A 21 4.35 8.74 5.34
CA ILE A 21 5.62 9.16 4.72
C ILE A 21 5.43 9.36 3.23
N LEU A 22 4.63 8.51 2.61
CA LEU A 22 4.54 8.41 1.16
C LEU A 22 3.19 7.82 0.77
N ALA A 23 2.58 8.38 -0.26
CA ALA A 23 1.41 7.80 -0.92
C ALA A 23 1.75 7.49 -2.37
N LEU A 24 1.55 6.25 -2.81
CA LEU A 24 1.89 5.87 -4.17
C LEU A 24 0.92 4.85 -4.77
N HIS A 25 0.92 4.82 -6.10
CA HIS A 25 0.31 3.75 -6.88
C HIS A 25 1.40 2.79 -7.37
N CYS A 26 1.16 1.50 -7.23
CA CYS A 26 2.04 0.46 -7.76
C CYS A 26 1.33 -0.32 -8.85
N HIS A 27 1.88 -0.29 -10.06
CA HIS A 27 1.34 -0.96 -11.23
C HIS A 27 2.01 -2.31 -11.52
N CYS A 28 2.80 -2.87 -10.60
CA CYS A 28 3.46 -4.15 -10.84
C CYS A 28 2.45 -5.26 -11.10
N VAL A 29 2.91 -6.34 -11.75
CA VAL A 29 2.05 -7.48 -12.12
C VAL A 29 1.37 -8.09 -10.89
N ASP A 30 2.07 -8.21 -9.77
CA ASP A 30 1.51 -8.75 -8.54
C ASP A 30 0.39 -7.87 -7.98
N CYS A 31 0.60 -6.56 -7.96
CA CYS A 31 -0.42 -5.61 -7.52
C CYS A 31 -1.65 -5.63 -8.41
N GLN A 32 -1.47 -5.76 -9.72
CA GLN A 32 -2.58 -5.91 -10.66
C GLN A 32 -3.40 -7.17 -10.35
N LYS A 33 -2.73 -8.28 -10.04
CA LYS A 33 -3.43 -9.53 -9.71
C LYS A 33 -4.21 -9.44 -8.40
N TYR A 34 -3.67 -8.77 -7.40
CA TYR A 34 -4.33 -8.66 -6.10
C TYR A 34 -5.43 -7.60 -6.06
N PHE A 35 -5.29 -6.50 -6.79
CA PHE A 35 -6.11 -5.31 -6.61
C PHE A 35 -6.78 -4.82 -7.88
N GLY A 36 -6.60 -5.49 -8.99
CA GLY A 36 -7.12 -5.05 -10.28
C GLY A 36 -6.09 -4.20 -11.03
N ALA A 37 -6.35 -2.93 -11.24
CA ALA A 37 -5.46 -2.07 -12.05
C ALA A 37 -4.12 -1.77 -11.39
N LYS A 38 -4.13 -1.56 -10.07
CA LYS A 38 -2.98 -1.10 -9.30
C LYS A 38 -3.23 -1.25 -7.80
N ALA A 39 -2.17 -1.21 -7.00
CA ALA A 39 -2.28 -0.99 -5.57
C ALA A 39 -2.14 0.51 -5.28
N SER A 40 -3.00 1.05 -4.43
CA SER A 40 -2.91 2.43 -3.93
C SER A 40 -2.63 2.36 -2.44
N VAL A 41 -1.46 2.83 -2.02
CA VAL A 41 -0.97 2.59 -0.65
C VAL A 41 -0.43 3.84 0.02
N LEU A 42 -0.49 3.82 1.35
CA LEU A 42 0.18 4.77 2.23
C LEU A 42 1.30 4.03 2.96
N THR A 43 2.52 4.50 2.79
CA THR A 43 3.67 3.96 3.54
C THR A 43 3.83 4.70 4.85
N MET A 44 3.94 3.95 5.95
CA MET A 44 4.12 4.52 7.29
C MET A 44 4.86 3.54 8.21
N PRO A 45 5.42 4.01 9.34
CA PRO A 45 5.97 3.11 10.35
C PRO A 45 4.89 2.16 10.86
N SER A 46 5.22 0.87 11.00
CA SER A 46 4.25 -0.15 11.44
C SER A 46 3.63 0.16 12.80
N LYS A 47 4.41 0.75 13.70
CA LYS A 47 3.96 1.17 15.04
C LYS A 47 2.94 2.31 15.03
N SER A 48 2.76 2.97 13.89
CA SER A 48 1.84 4.10 13.75
C SER A 48 0.42 3.67 13.42
N LEU A 49 0.22 2.39 13.07
CA LEU A 49 -1.10 1.86 12.74
C LEU A 49 -1.69 1.10 13.93
N GLU A 50 -2.83 1.57 14.41
CA GLU A 50 -3.64 0.83 15.38
C GLU A 50 -4.61 -0.07 14.63
N ILE A 51 -4.65 -1.35 15.02
CA ILE A 51 -5.50 -2.35 14.38
C ILE A 51 -6.40 -2.98 15.44
N PHE A 52 -7.69 -3.03 15.15
CA PHE A 52 -8.70 -3.68 15.98
C PHE A 52 -9.27 -4.85 15.19
N GLY A 53 -9.13 -6.03 15.74
CA GLY A 53 -9.47 -7.30 15.09
C GLY A 53 -8.23 -8.06 14.64
N LYS A 54 -8.41 -9.34 14.29
CA LYS A 54 -7.32 -10.23 13.91
C LYS A 54 -7.27 -10.40 12.40
N THR A 55 -6.13 -10.04 11.80
CA THR A 55 -5.91 -10.28 10.38
C THR A 55 -5.40 -11.71 10.13
N HIS A 56 -5.69 -12.23 8.95
CA HIS A 56 -5.03 -13.39 8.37
C HIS A 56 -3.89 -12.93 7.48
N THR A 57 -2.93 -13.81 7.23
CA THR A 57 -1.74 -13.47 6.45
C THR A 57 -1.53 -14.40 5.26
N ALA A 58 -0.96 -13.86 4.21
CA ALA A 58 -0.46 -14.62 3.06
C ALA A 58 0.94 -14.10 2.70
N GLU A 59 1.89 -15.01 2.50
CA GLU A 59 3.23 -14.66 2.05
C GLU A 59 3.30 -14.72 0.54
N VAL A 60 3.91 -13.70 -0.07
CA VAL A 60 4.18 -13.65 -1.50
C VAL A 60 5.62 -13.17 -1.73
N ILE A 61 6.18 -13.52 -2.88
CA ILE A 61 7.45 -12.97 -3.34
C ILE A 61 7.16 -11.80 -4.26
N GLY A 62 7.56 -10.60 -3.87
CA GLY A 62 7.35 -9.41 -4.67
C GLY A 62 8.38 -9.25 -5.79
N GLY A 63 8.25 -8.16 -6.55
CA GLY A 63 9.15 -7.84 -7.66
C GLY A 63 10.61 -7.61 -7.24
N SER A 64 10.86 -7.33 -5.96
CA SER A 64 12.21 -7.24 -5.39
C SER A 64 12.89 -8.59 -5.17
N GLY A 65 12.19 -9.72 -5.34
CA GLY A 65 12.65 -11.05 -4.98
C GLY A 65 12.54 -11.37 -3.48
N LYS A 66 12.06 -10.41 -2.67
CA LYS A 66 11.91 -10.56 -1.22
C LYS A 66 10.45 -10.78 -0.84
N LYS A 67 10.24 -11.32 0.36
CA LYS A 67 8.90 -11.60 0.88
C LYS A 67 8.10 -10.33 1.13
N ILE A 68 6.81 -10.42 0.86
CA ILE A 68 5.81 -9.46 1.29
C ILE A 68 4.74 -10.24 2.02
N ILE A 69 4.43 -9.84 3.24
CA ILE A 69 3.34 -10.44 4.01
C ILE A 69 2.11 -9.58 3.84
N ARG A 70 1.05 -10.14 3.28
CA ARG A 70 -0.24 -9.47 3.14
C ARG A 70 -1.13 -9.79 4.32
N HIS A 71 -1.64 -8.75 4.96
CA HIS A 71 -2.62 -8.88 6.03
C HIS A 71 -4.00 -8.57 5.48
N PHE A 72 -4.92 -9.50 5.66
CA PHE A 72 -6.29 -9.39 5.12
C PHE A 72 -7.32 -9.86 6.14
N CYS A 73 -8.57 -9.45 5.94
CA CYS A 73 -9.69 -9.92 6.75
C CYS A 73 -10.06 -11.35 6.33
N GLY A 74 -10.03 -12.28 7.29
CA GLY A 74 -10.39 -13.69 7.02
C GLY A 74 -11.87 -13.90 6.67
N GLU A 75 -12.74 -12.96 7.05
CA GLU A 75 -14.19 -13.05 6.77
C GLU A 75 -14.55 -12.52 5.39
N CYS A 76 -14.04 -11.34 5.00
CA CYS A 76 -14.44 -10.71 3.73
C CYS A 76 -13.32 -10.65 2.69
N GLY A 77 -12.08 -11.00 3.03
CA GLY A 77 -10.97 -11.03 2.10
C GLY A 77 -10.32 -9.68 1.79
N THR A 78 -10.80 -8.57 2.34
CA THR A 78 -10.18 -7.25 2.11
C THR A 78 -8.74 -7.25 2.57
N VAL A 79 -7.81 -6.89 1.70
CA VAL A 79 -6.41 -6.66 2.08
C VAL A 79 -6.32 -5.34 2.82
N ILE A 80 -5.72 -5.36 4.01
CA ILE A 80 -5.61 -4.18 4.87
C ILE A 80 -4.27 -3.48 4.66
N PHE A 81 -3.18 -4.23 4.82
CA PHE A 81 -1.83 -3.69 4.62
C PHE A 81 -0.86 -4.79 4.23
N ASN A 82 0.28 -4.38 3.70
CA ASN A 82 1.40 -5.24 3.35
C ASN A 82 2.61 -4.91 4.19
N VAL A 83 3.37 -5.93 4.57
CA VAL A 83 4.63 -5.79 5.30
C VAL A 83 5.75 -6.25 4.37
N PRO A 84 6.50 -5.34 3.73
CA PRO A 84 7.62 -5.71 2.87
C PRO A 84 8.86 -6.05 3.70
N GLU A 85 9.44 -7.23 3.46
CA GLU A 85 10.67 -7.66 4.15
C GLU A 85 11.84 -6.72 3.88
N PHE A 86 11.92 -6.14 2.67
CA PHE A 86 13.00 -5.24 2.27
C PHE A 86 12.95 -3.87 2.97
N ARG A 87 11.91 -3.59 3.75
CA ARG A 87 11.75 -2.33 4.50
C ARG A 87 11.24 -2.61 5.90
N PRO A 88 12.09 -3.20 6.78
CA PRO A 88 11.69 -3.54 8.14
C PRO A 88 11.17 -2.33 8.91
N GLY A 89 10.11 -2.55 9.69
CA GLY A 89 9.50 -1.50 10.51
C GLY A 89 8.49 -0.61 9.80
N TYR A 90 8.24 -0.84 8.51
CA TYR A 90 7.27 -0.08 7.72
C TYR A 90 6.20 -0.99 7.14
N ILE A 91 5.05 -0.40 6.87
CA ILE A 91 3.92 -1.05 6.20
C ILE A 91 3.41 -0.19 5.05
N ASN A 92 2.71 -0.84 4.14
CA ASN A 92 1.96 -0.19 3.07
C ASN A 92 0.47 -0.44 3.33
N LEU A 93 -0.22 0.56 3.88
CA LEU A 93 -1.66 0.51 4.15
C LEU A 93 -2.43 0.71 2.85
N MET A 94 -3.42 -0.15 2.60
CA MET A 94 -4.28 -0.02 1.41
C MET A 94 -5.22 1.18 1.56
N VAL A 95 -5.16 2.12 0.62
CA VAL A 95 -6.03 3.30 0.60
C VAL A 95 -7.51 2.92 0.55
N SER A 96 -7.82 1.78 -0.07
CA SER A 96 -9.19 1.24 -0.16
C SER A 96 -9.84 0.96 1.19
N THR A 97 -9.05 0.85 2.28
CA THR A 97 -9.60 0.61 3.63
C THR A 97 -10.06 1.89 4.33
N LEU A 98 -9.69 3.06 3.81
CA LEU A 98 -10.04 4.34 4.44
C LEU A 98 -11.53 4.63 4.32
N ASN A 99 -12.15 5.12 5.39
CA ASN A 99 -13.53 5.58 5.37
C ASN A 99 -13.70 6.80 4.45
N ASP A 100 -12.69 7.67 4.42
CA ASP A 100 -12.59 8.79 3.50
C ASP A 100 -11.16 8.87 2.98
N SER A 101 -10.98 8.70 1.68
CA SER A 101 -9.68 8.78 1.00
C SER A 101 -9.49 10.08 0.22
N SER A 102 -10.45 10.99 0.25
CA SER A 102 -10.42 12.23 -0.56
C SER A 102 -9.24 13.16 -0.22
N TRP A 103 -8.70 13.04 0.98
CA TRP A 103 -7.53 13.82 1.44
C TRP A 103 -6.18 13.31 0.91
N VAL A 104 -6.15 12.07 0.38
CA VAL A 104 -4.89 11.46 -0.07
C VAL A 104 -4.39 12.13 -1.33
N LYS A 105 -3.17 12.62 -1.27
CA LYS A 105 -2.43 13.14 -2.43
C LYS A 105 -1.31 12.16 -2.74
N PHE A 106 -1.35 11.59 -3.94
CA PHE A 106 -0.35 10.61 -4.36
C PHE A 106 0.90 11.30 -4.87
N ASP A 107 2.04 10.89 -4.35
CA ASP A 107 3.34 11.45 -4.71
C ASP A 107 3.78 11.00 -6.11
N PHE A 108 3.63 9.71 -6.41
CA PHE A 108 4.02 9.16 -7.72
C PHE A 108 3.43 7.76 -7.95
N SER A 109 3.65 7.26 -9.16
CA SER A 109 3.32 5.91 -9.57
C SER A 109 4.59 5.14 -9.91
N ILE A 110 4.68 3.87 -9.49
CA ILE A 110 5.82 3.00 -9.76
C ILE A 110 5.41 1.78 -10.59
N TRP A 111 6.41 1.13 -11.21
CA TRP A 111 6.21 -0.01 -12.12
C TRP A 111 5.24 0.30 -13.26
N THR A 112 5.26 1.54 -13.73
CA THR A 112 4.32 2.03 -14.74
C THR A 112 4.50 1.36 -16.10
N LYS A 113 5.67 0.76 -16.38
CA LYS A 113 5.89 -0.04 -17.59
C LYS A 113 4.92 -1.22 -17.72
N HIS A 114 4.34 -1.68 -16.60
CA HIS A 114 3.38 -2.78 -16.59
C HIS A 114 1.92 -2.30 -16.61
N ALA A 115 1.67 -0.99 -16.52
CA ALA A 115 0.31 -0.47 -16.53
C ALA A 115 -0.37 -0.76 -17.87
N PRO A 116 -1.54 -1.40 -17.86
CA PRO A 116 -2.27 -1.64 -19.11
C PRO A 116 -2.86 -0.34 -19.66
N THR A 117 -3.16 -0.32 -20.95
CA THR A 117 -3.67 0.88 -21.63
C THR A 117 -5.01 1.37 -21.06
N TRP A 118 -5.82 0.47 -20.50
CA TRP A 118 -7.11 0.80 -19.90
C TRP A 118 -7.00 1.34 -18.46
N ALA A 119 -5.80 1.33 -17.86
CA ALA A 119 -5.54 1.79 -16.50
C ALA A 119 -4.20 2.55 -16.42
N LYS A 120 -4.12 3.64 -17.18
CA LYS A 120 -2.91 4.47 -17.23
C LYS A 120 -2.61 5.11 -15.88
N PRO A 121 -1.31 5.35 -15.56
CA PRO A 121 -0.93 6.10 -14.38
C PRO A 121 -1.61 7.48 -14.33
N SER A 122 -2.04 7.88 -13.13
CA SER A 122 -2.78 9.13 -12.90
C SER A 122 -1.97 10.22 -12.20
N THR A 123 -0.73 9.94 -11.82
CA THR A 123 0.14 10.92 -11.16
C THR A 123 1.05 11.62 -12.16
N ASP A 124 1.45 12.87 -11.84
CA ASP A 124 2.36 13.63 -12.70
C ASP A 124 3.76 13.00 -12.75
N ILE A 125 4.22 12.49 -11.60
CA ILE A 125 5.51 11.81 -11.50
C ILE A 125 5.28 10.32 -11.66
N ILE A 126 5.99 9.69 -12.59
CA ILE A 126 5.91 8.26 -12.87
C ILE A 126 7.31 7.66 -12.96
N PHE A 127 7.45 6.41 -12.50
CA PHE A 127 8.67 5.63 -12.63
C PHE A 127 8.34 4.29 -13.31
N PRO A 128 9.05 3.91 -14.38
CA PRO A 128 8.77 2.66 -15.09
C PRO A 128 9.07 1.41 -14.27
N GLY A 129 9.99 1.50 -13.31
CA GLY A 129 10.38 0.42 -12.39
C GLY A 129 10.11 0.78 -10.93
N PRO A 130 10.95 0.26 -9.99
CA PRO A 130 10.82 0.61 -8.57
C PRO A 130 11.17 2.07 -8.31
N ILE A 131 10.98 2.51 -7.07
CA ILE A 131 11.40 3.87 -6.67
C ILE A 131 12.91 4.00 -6.91
N PRO A 132 13.37 5.01 -7.69
CA PRO A 132 14.79 5.22 -7.91
C PRO A 132 15.57 5.46 -6.61
N SER A 133 16.81 5.00 -6.53
CA SER A 133 17.63 5.12 -5.32
C SER A 133 17.84 6.57 -4.88
N GLU A 134 17.97 7.51 -5.82
CA GLU A 134 18.10 8.93 -5.53
C GLU A 134 16.85 9.52 -4.88
N VAL A 135 15.66 8.99 -5.20
CA VAL A 135 14.40 9.38 -4.55
C VAL A 135 14.30 8.75 -3.16
N LEU A 136 14.65 7.47 -3.03
CA LEU A 136 14.66 6.78 -1.74
C LEU A 136 15.52 7.49 -0.71
N LYS A 137 16.65 8.05 -1.10
CA LYS A 137 17.55 8.80 -0.20
C LYS A 137 16.91 10.05 0.39
N THR A 138 15.88 10.58 -0.24
CA THR A 138 15.16 11.77 0.27
C THR A 138 14.04 11.41 1.24
N LEU A 139 13.72 10.14 1.39
CA LEU A 139 12.66 9.63 2.26
C LEU A 139 13.21 9.19 3.62
N PRO A 140 12.42 9.25 4.69
CA PRO A 140 12.89 8.97 6.05
C PRO A 140 12.93 7.48 6.40
N PHE A 141 13.43 6.67 5.48
CA PHE A 141 13.60 5.22 5.72
C PHE A 141 14.99 4.90 6.28
#